data_7bea848d34f838b78d1c6a619c74a848
#
_entry.id   7bea848d34f838b78d1c6a619c74a848
#
_cell.length_a   1.000
_cell.length_b   1.000
_cell.length_c   1.000
_cell.angle_alpha   90.00
_cell.angle_beta   90.00
_cell.angle_gamma   90.00
#
_symmetry.space_group_name_H-M   'P 1'
#
loop_
_entity.id
_entity.type
_entity.pdbx_description
1 polymer ?
#
loop_
_entity_poly.entity_id
_entity_poly.type
_entity_poly.pdbx_seq_one_letter_code
_entity_poly.pdbx_strand_id
1 'polypeptide(L)'
;MDRQTLLRAAVAGGVAGAAGLAVAELAAGLLHTRLSPALAVGEAIIELTPGQVAEQAIGAVGSADKPLLVTGVLVGVVVASMLAGIVGSYRRGAGAALLIGLTAIAGIAVMTRDDSRPVDVMPVIAGAAAGLLVYRWLLGRAMEASAADADALTRRQFLRATGVAVAGAAVVGGLGRWATEARRSVERARDALRLRLRTPATPAGADLGVDGLTSWVTPNDDFYRIDTTLSPPLVKPDDWELRIHGMVDRELTLTYQDLVERGLSNAWVTLCCVSNPVGGDLISNAWWSGVRIDDLLAEVGVSPDADALLSTSHDGWTCGTPLAALTDGRDALLAIAMNGEPLPIEHGFPVRMVVPGLYGFVSATKWVVEWEVTRFDDFDAYWTERGWSEEAPVKTQSRIDTPRSGDSVDAGTVTVGGVAWAQHRGIERVELRVDDGDWTPARLAADPSIDTWVQWVVEWDAEPGDHVLAVRATDAEGDTQTGDVADVVPDGATGWHSVEVSVD
;
A
#
# COMPACT_ATOMS: atom_id res chain seq x y z
N MET A 1 48.07 5.11 7.28
CA MET A 1 47.42 5.72 6.12
C MET A 1 46.94 7.10 6.49
N ASP A 2 47.18 8.07 5.66
CA ASP A 2 46.75 9.41 5.93
C ASP A 2 45.24 9.63 5.65
N ARG A 3 44.68 10.71 6.18
CA ARG A 3 43.25 11.02 6.06
C ARG A 3 42.81 11.22 4.59
N GLN A 4 43.72 11.70 3.72
CA GLN A 4 43.42 11.92 2.32
C GLN A 4 43.29 10.60 1.54
N THR A 5 44.12 9.61 1.81
CA THR A 5 44.06 8.28 1.22
C THR A 5 42.76 7.56 1.60
N LEU A 6 42.33 7.67 2.89
CA LEU A 6 41.05 7.11 3.34
C LEU A 6 39.86 7.77 2.64
N LEU A 7 39.88 9.11 2.49
CA LEU A 7 38.84 9.83 1.80
C LEU A 7 38.74 9.43 0.32
N ARG A 8 39.90 9.32 -0.38
CA ARG A 8 39.95 8.86 -1.77
C ARG A 8 39.43 7.43 -1.94
N ALA A 9 39.77 6.55 -0.99
CA ALA A 9 39.28 5.17 -1.00
C ALA A 9 37.77 5.09 -0.74
N ALA A 10 37.24 5.92 0.18
CA ALA A 10 35.80 6.04 0.43
C ALA A 10 35.05 6.50 -0.82
N VAL A 11 35.55 7.59 -1.48
CA VAL A 11 34.95 8.10 -2.71
C VAL A 11 35.00 7.05 -3.82
N ALA A 12 36.12 6.31 -3.96
CA ALA A 12 36.24 5.23 -4.95
C ALA A 12 35.18 4.13 -4.73
N GLY A 13 34.96 3.74 -3.46
CA GLY A 13 33.91 2.78 -3.09
C GLY A 13 32.50 3.32 -3.38
N GLY A 14 32.19 4.54 -2.96
CA GLY A 14 30.88 5.16 -3.18
C GLY A 14 30.53 5.32 -4.65
N VAL A 15 31.51 5.76 -5.49
CA VAL A 15 31.31 5.86 -6.95
C VAL A 15 31.11 4.48 -7.58
N ALA A 16 31.82 3.46 -7.10
CA ALA A 16 31.64 2.09 -7.58
C ALA A 16 30.25 1.54 -7.24
N GLY A 17 29.75 1.79 -6.01
CA GLY A 17 28.40 1.40 -5.60
C GLY A 17 27.34 2.11 -6.44
N ALA A 18 27.47 3.42 -6.63
CA ALA A 18 26.55 4.21 -7.46
C ALA A 18 26.54 3.74 -8.93
N ALA A 19 27.71 3.44 -9.50
CA ALA A 19 27.81 2.90 -10.86
C ALA A 19 27.19 1.51 -10.98
N GLY A 20 27.42 0.65 -9.98
CA GLY A 20 26.80 -0.69 -9.92
C GLY A 20 25.28 -0.61 -9.87
N LEU A 21 24.72 0.24 -8.97
CA LEU A 21 23.29 0.51 -8.90
C LEU A 21 22.75 1.00 -10.24
N ALA A 22 23.36 2.02 -10.84
CA ALA A 22 22.90 2.60 -12.09
C ALA A 22 22.83 1.57 -13.22
N VAL A 23 23.85 0.68 -13.34
CA VAL A 23 23.86 -0.39 -14.35
C VAL A 23 22.81 -1.45 -14.04
N ALA A 24 22.62 -1.81 -12.77
CA ALA A 24 21.58 -2.75 -12.36
C ALA A 24 20.17 -2.24 -12.72
N GLU A 25 19.87 -0.98 -12.39
CA GLU A 25 18.60 -0.36 -12.73
C GLU A 25 18.37 -0.28 -14.25
N LEU A 26 19.42 0.12 -15.01
CA LEU A 26 19.33 0.13 -16.48
C LEU A 26 19.06 -1.26 -17.05
N ALA A 27 19.77 -2.29 -16.56
CA ALA A 27 19.57 -3.66 -17.00
C ALA A 27 18.18 -4.18 -16.64
N ALA A 28 17.65 -3.85 -15.44
CA ALA A 28 16.30 -4.17 -15.04
C ALA A 28 15.27 -3.58 -16.01
N GLY A 29 15.44 -2.31 -16.38
CA GLY A 29 14.61 -1.64 -17.36
C GLY A 29 14.66 -2.28 -18.75
N LEU A 30 15.85 -2.62 -19.24
CA LEU A 30 16.04 -3.23 -20.58
C LEU A 30 15.50 -4.66 -20.66
N LEU A 31 15.61 -5.42 -19.59
CA LEU A 31 15.15 -6.82 -19.51
C LEU A 31 13.67 -6.93 -19.11
N HIS A 32 13.01 -5.80 -18.87
CA HIS A 32 11.60 -5.74 -18.40
C HIS A 32 11.39 -6.65 -17.19
N THR A 33 12.35 -6.63 -16.24
CA THR A 33 12.17 -7.34 -14.97
C THR A 33 11.07 -6.67 -14.15
N ARG A 34 10.30 -7.45 -13.40
CA ARG A 34 9.15 -6.95 -12.62
C ARG A 34 9.56 -5.88 -11.60
N LEU A 35 10.73 -6.06 -10.98
CA LEU A 35 11.27 -5.13 -10.00
C LEU A 35 12.72 -4.82 -10.26
N SER A 36 13.14 -3.61 -9.91
CA SER A 36 14.54 -3.28 -9.84
C SER A 36 15.19 -3.91 -8.60
N PRO A 37 16.51 -4.23 -8.64
CA PRO A 37 17.21 -4.78 -7.49
C PRO A 37 17.11 -3.91 -6.22
N ALA A 38 17.06 -2.59 -6.36
CA ALA A 38 16.91 -1.67 -5.23
C ALA A 38 15.52 -1.78 -4.59
N LEU A 39 14.47 -1.90 -5.40
CA LEU A 39 13.11 -2.11 -4.92
C LEU A 39 12.95 -3.49 -4.26
N ALA A 40 13.53 -4.56 -4.85
CA ALA A 40 13.50 -5.89 -4.26
C ALA A 40 14.14 -5.94 -2.86
N VAL A 41 15.26 -5.22 -2.66
CA VAL A 41 15.85 -5.08 -1.31
C VAL A 41 14.94 -4.29 -0.37
N GLY A 42 14.31 -3.23 -0.86
CA GLY A 42 13.34 -2.45 -0.06
C GLY A 42 12.16 -3.29 0.38
N GLU A 43 11.58 -4.10 -0.49
CA GLU A 43 10.47 -5.00 -0.17
C GLU A 43 10.91 -6.11 0.81
N ALA A 44 12.09 -6.71 0.61
CA ALA A 44 12.64 -7.68 1.57
C ALA A 44 12.83 -7.06 2.98
N ILE A 45 13.17 -5.77 3.07
CA ILE A 45 13.22 -5.06 4.36
C ILE A 45 11.81 -4.96 4.98
N ILE A 46 10.79 -4.64 4.19
CA ILE A 46 9.40 -4.61 4.67
C ILE A 46 8.99 -5.99 5.18
N GLU A 47 9.23 -7.04 4.40
CA GLU A 47 8.90 -8.42 4.75
C GLU A 47 9.57 -8.91 6.04
N LEU A 48 10.83 -8.52 6.26
CA LEU A 48 11.60 -8.87 7.45
C LEU A 48 11.29 -7.97 8.66
N THR A 49 10.52 -6.89 8.47
CA THR A 49 10.19 -5.96 9.56
C THR A 49 8.97 -6.48 10.33
N PRO A 50 9.07 -6.71 11.66
CA PRO A 50 7.93 -7.09 12.47
C PRO A 50 6.78 -6.09 12.35
N GLY A 51 5.53 -6.58 12.29
CA GLY A 51 4.33 -5.76 12.05
C GLY A 51 4.23 -4.53 12.95
N GLN A 52 4.46 -4.68 14.26
CA GLN A 52 4.46 -3.57 15.23
C GLN A 52 5.47 -2.46 14.89
N VAL A 53 6.65 -2.81 14.36
CA VAL A 53 7.67 -1.82 13.96
C VAL A 53 7.26 -1.11 12.69
N ALA A 54 6.68 -1.85 11.74
CA ALA A 54 6.16 -1.29 10.49
C ALA A 54 5.02 -0.30 10.75
N GLU A 55 4.09 -0.64 11.64
CA GLU A 55 2.97 0.23 12.05
C GLU A 55 3.44 1.51 12.73
N GLN A 56 4.40 1.41 13.67
CA GLN A 56 4.98 2.60 14.31
C GLN A 56 5.69 3.51 13.30
N ALA A 57 6.39 2.92 12.32
CA ALA A 57 7.05 3.68 11.27
C ALA A 57 6.02 4.39 10.36
N ILE A 58 4.97 3.68 9.93
CA ILE A 58 3.88 4.25 9.11
C ILE A 58 3.15 5.36 9.88
N GLY A 59 2.83 5.13 11.16
CA GLY A 59 2.19 6.14 12.02
C GLY A 59 3.05 7.40 12.22
N ALA A 60 4.38 7.26 12.24
CA ALA A 60 5.29 8.39 12.43
C ALA A 60 5.53 9.23 11.18
N VAL A 61 5.51 8.63 9.96
CA VAL A 61 5.91 9.30 8.71
C VAL A 61 4.81 9.31 7.64
N GLY A 62 3.67 8.64 7.88
CA GLY A 62 2.53 8.60 6.98
C GLY A 62 2.91 8.11 5.58
N SER A 63 2.39 8.76 4.54
CA SER A 63 2.63 8.40 3.13
C SER A 63 4.08 8.59 2.64
N ALA A 64 4.98 9.15 3.47
CA ALA A 64 6.39 9.30 3.16
C ALA A 64 7.24 8.05 3.48
N ASP A 65 6.67 7.02 4.09
CA ASP A 65 7.35 5.78 4.50
C ASP A 65 8.10 5.11 3.33
N LYS A 66 7.44 4.89 2.20
CA LYS A 66 7.99 4.24 1.01
C LYS A 66 9.10 5.04 0.32
N PRO A 67 8.92 6.35 0.01
CA PRO A 67 10.00 7.18 -0.50
C PRO A 67 11.22 7.23 0.42
N LEU A 68 11.01 7.27 1.75
CA LEU A 68 12.09 7.26 2.74
C LEU A 68 12.81 5.92 2.76
N LEU A 69 12.10 4.81 2.68
CA LEU A 69 12.70 3.47 2.63
C LEU A 69 13.57 3.31 1.38
N VAL A 70 13.05 3.61 0.19
CA VAL A 70 13.81 3.52 -1.06
C VAL A 70 15.05 4.41 -1.02
N THR A 71 14.90 5.66 -0.56
CA THR A 71 16.03 6.59 -0.38
C THR A 71 17.04 6.02 0.61
N GLY A 72 16.58 5.44 1.72
CA GLY A 72 17.42 4.79 2.72
C GLY A 72 18.22 3.63 2.17
N VAL A 73 17.62 2.77 1.35
CA VAL A 73 18.29 1.67 0.64
C VAL A 73 19.39 2.20 -0.29
N LEU A 74 19.08 3.18 -1.13
CA LEU A 74 20.06 3.77 -2.07
C LEU A 74 21.24 4.42 -1.32
N VAL A 75 20.96 5.22 -0.30
CA VAL A 75 21.99 5.85 0.55
C VAL A 75 22.78 4.78 1.31
N GLY A 76 22.12 3.77 1.86
CA GLY A 76 22.75 2.66 2.58
C GLY A 76 23.73 1.90 1.72
N VAL A 77 23.38 1.58 0.46
CA VAL A 77 24.28 0.91 -0.51
C VAL A 77 25.50 1.79 -0.82
N VAL A 78 25.30 3.09 -1.02
CA VAL A 78 26.44 4.01 -1.28
C VAL A 78 27.35 4.10 -0.05
N VAL A 79 26.81 4.26 1.15
CA VAL A 79 27.60 4.31 2.40
C VAL A 79 28.33 2.99 2.64
N ALA A 80 27.69 1.85 2.49
CA ALA A 80 28.32 0.54 2.62
C ALA A 80 29.44 0.34 1.58
N SER A 81 29.24 0.85 0.36
CA SER A 81 30.26 0.84 -0.70
C SER A 81 31.44 1.77 -0.37
N MET A 82 31.19 2.92 0.27
CA MET A 82 32.26 3.79 0.79
C MET A 82 33.10 3.08 1.87
N LEU A 83 32.45 2.36 2.77
CA LEU A 83 33.11 1.53 3.77
C LEU A 83 33.93 0.40 3.13
N ALA A 84 33.38 -0.26 2.10
CA ALA A 84 34.13 -1.25 1.30
C ALA A 84 35.37 -0.63 0.64
N GLY A 85 35.30 0.61 0.17
CA GLY A 85 36.44 1.37 -0.31
C GLY A 85 37.51 1.57 0.77
N ILE A 86 37.13 2.01 1.96
CA ILE A 86 38.02 2.20 3.11
C ILE A 86 38.67 0.86 3.50
N VAL A 87 37.90 -0.21 3.68
CA VAL A 87 38.42 -1.55 4.00
C VAL A 87 39.39 -2.04 2.92
N GLY A 88 39.04 -1.79 1.65
CA GLY A 88 39.87 -2.14 0.50
C GLY A 88 41.18 -1.42 0.44
N SER A 89 41.31 -0.24 1.05
CA SER A 89 42.60 0.47 1.17
C SER A 89 43.57 -0.22 2.13
N TYR A 90 43.10 -1.02 3.07
CA TYR A 90 43.92 -1.86 3.96
C TYR A 90 44.13 -3.27 3.36
N ARG A 91 43.05 -3.87 2.81
CA ARG A 91 43.08 -5.21 2.19
C ARG A 91 42.16 -5.21 0.96
N ARG A 92 42.76 -5.11 -0.23
CA ARG A 92 42.01 -5.02 -1.52
C ARG A 92 40.95 -6.10 -1.70
N GLY A 93 41.28 -7.35 -1.31
CA GLY A 93 40.31 -8.45 -1.38
C GLY A 93 39.12 -8.31 -0.43
N ALA A 94 39.32 -7.77 0.75
CA ALA A 94 38.24 -7.61 1.73
C ALA A 94 37.20 -6.55 1.28
N GLY A 95 37.65 -5.44 0.69
CA GLY A 95 36.72 -4.44 0.12
C GLY A 95 35.93 -5.00 -1.06
N ALA A 96 36.55 -5.77 -1.93
CA ALA A 96 35.84 -6.45 -3.03
C ALA A 96 34.84 -7.50 -2.50
N ALA A 97 35.19 -8.25 -1.46
CA ALA A 97 34.29 -9.22 -0.83
C ALA A 97 33.06 -8.55 -0.20
N LEU A 98 33.21 -7.36 0.39
CA LEU A 98 32.06 -6.59 0.90
C LEU A 98 31.12 -6.15 -0.22
N LEU A 99 31.63 -5.68 -1.37
CA LEU A 99 30.80 -5.34 -2.53
C LEU A 99 30.08 -6.57 -3.09
N ILE A 100 30.76 -7.72 -3.15
CA ILE A 100 30.14 -8.99 -3.57
C ILE A 100 29.05 -9.38 -2.56
N GLY A 101 29.29 -9.23 -1.26
CA GLY A 101 28.28 -9.47 -0.21
C GLY A 101 27.03 -8.61 -0.37
N LEU A 102 27.18 -7.31 -0.65
CA LEU A 102 26.06 -6.42 -0.94
C LEU A 102 25.26 -6.86 -2.17
N THR A 103 25.95 -7.26 -3.24
CA THR A 103 25.26 -7.76 -4.45
C THR A 103 24.63 -9.13 -4.24
N ALA A 104 25.20 -9.98 -3.37
CA ALA A 104 24.59 -11.25 -3.00
C ALA A 104 23.28 -11.04 -2.22
N ILE A 105 23.23 -10.06 -1.29
CA ILE A 105 22.00 -9.69 -0.59
C ILE A 105 20.92 -9.25 -1.60
N ALA A 106 21.26 -8.39 -2.55
CA ALA A 106 20.32 -7.98 -3.60
C ALA A 106 19.87 -9.16 -4.47
N GLY A 107 20.78 -10.08 -4.81
CA GLY A 107 20.45 -11.29 -5.57
C GLY A 107 19.51 -12.24 -4.81
N ILE A 108 19.74 -12.42 -3.51
CA ILE A 108 18.85 -13.19 -2.63
C ILE A 108 17.48 -12.53 -2.58
N ALA A 109 17.40 -11.21 -2.31
CA ALA A 109 16.14 -10.47 -2.25
C ALA A 109 15.32 -10.58 -3.55
N VAL A 110 15.99 -10.64 -4.72
CA VAL A 110 15.32 -10.88 -6.01
C VAL A 110 14.82 -12.32 -6.14
N MET A 111 15.63 -13.31 -5.72
CA MET A 111 15.34 -14.73 -5.95
C MET A 111 14.43 -15.37 -4.91
N THR A 112 14.26 -14.77 -3.74
CA THR A 112 13.34 -15.25 -2.69
C THR A 112 11.89 -14.88 -2.93
N ARG A 113 11.59 -14.19 -4.00
CA ARG A 113 10.20 -13.85 -4.36
C ARG A 113 9.54 -15.02 -5.08
N ASP A 114 8.27 -15.28 -4.78
CA ASP A 114 7.50 -16.44 -5.27
C ASP A 114 7.42 -16.52 -6.80
N ASP A 115 7.44 -15.37 -7.49
CA ASP A 115 7.37 -15.24 -8.95
C ASP A 115 8.72 -14.96 -9.63
N SER A 116 9.84 -15.14 -8.93
CA SER A 116 11.14 -14.81 -9.49
C SER A 116 11.52 -15.74 -10.66
N ARG A 117 11.99 -15.13 -11.77
CA ARG A 117 12.52 -15.86 -12.92
C ARG A 117 14.04 -15.76 -12.93
N PRO A 118 14.76 -16.74 -13.49
CA PRO A 118 16.22 -16.68 -13.58
C PRO A 118 16.75 -15.42 -14.28
N VAL A 119 15.96 -14.79 -15.16
CA VAL A 119 16.33 -13.55 -15.84
C VAL A 119 16.34 -12.35 -14.88
N ASP A 120 15.58 -12.38 -13.80
CA ASP A 120 15.45 -11.26 -12.86
C ASP A 120 16.72 -11.03 -12.01
N VAL A 121 17.62 -12.02 -11.95
CA VAL A 121 18.94 -11.85 -11.31
C VAL A 121 19.99 -11.21 -12.23
N MET A 122 19.76 -11.18 -13.55
CA MET A 122 20.73 -10.63 -14.50
C MET A 122 21.09 -9.16 -14.25
N PRO A 123 20.15 -8.27 -13.89
CA PRO A 123 20.46 -6.90 -13.49
C PRO A 123 21.44 -6.81 -12.33
N VAL A 124 21.27 -7.66 -11.31
CA VAL A 124 22.18 -7.72 -10.14
C VAL A 124 23.60 -8.11 -10.60
N ILE A 125 23.72 -9.13 -11.46
CA ILE A 125 25.00 -9.58 -12.00
C ILE A 125 25.68 -8.46 -12.83
N ALA A 126 24.92 -7.79 -13.70
CA ALA A 126 25.43 -6.69 -14.50
C ALA A 126 25.93 -5.53 -13.63
N GLY A 127 25.14 -5.14 -12.60
CA GLY A 127 25.51 -4.12 -11.62
C GLY A 127 26.75 -4.51 -10.81
N ALA A 128 26.83 -5.76 -10.36
CA ALA A 128 28.00 -6.30 -9.65
C ALA A 128 29.28 -6.21 -10.49
N ALA A 129 29.21 -6.65 -11.76
CA ALA A 129 30.34 -6.59 -12.68
C ALA A 129 30.81 -5.14 -12.89
N ALA A 130 29.88 -4.23 -13.17
CA ALA A 130 30.19 -2.81 -13.38
C ALA A 130 30.78 -2.17 -12.12
N GLY A 131 30.16 -2.39 -10.95
CA GLY A 131 30.61 -1.88 -9.67
C GLY A 131 32.02 -2.37 -9.32
N LEU A 132 32.30 -3.67 -9.47
CA LEU A 132 33.61 -4.24 -9.20
C LEU A 132 34.70 -3.75 -10.17
N LEU A 133 34.37 -3.55 -11.45
CA LEU A 133 35.29 -2.96 -12.43
C LEU A 133 35.67 -1.53 -12.07
N VAL A 134 34.67 -0.70 -11.75
CA VAL A 134 34.87 0.69 -11.32
C VAL A 134 35.66 0.74 -10.00
N TYR A 135 35.30 -0.12 -9.03
CA TYR A 135 36.02 -0.25 -7.76
C TYR A 135 37.50 -0.53 -7.96
N ARG A 136 37.83 -1.61 -8.71
CA ARG A 136 39.23 -1.99 -8.96
C ARG A 136 40.00 -0.87 -9.64
N TRP A 137 39.39 -0.23 -10.62
CA TRP A 137 40.01 0.84 -11.40
C TRP A 137 40.29 2.10 -10.56
N LEU A 138 39.30 2.55 -9.75
CA LEU A 138 39.44 3.74 -8.94
C LEU A 138 40.30 3.53 -7.69
N LEU A 139 40.16 2.37 -7.03
CA LEU A 139 40.98 2.06 -5.85
C LEU A 139 42.47 1.90 -6.23
N GLY A 140 42.76 1.25 -7.35
CA GLY A 140 44.15 1.15 -7.88
C GLY A 140 44.76 2.53 -8.01
N ARG A 141 44.08 3.47 -8.65
CA ARG A 141 44.54 4.86 -8.83
C ARG A 141 44.62 5.67 -7.56
N ALA A 142 43.67 5.47 -6.64
CA ALA A 142 43.71 6.13 -5.32
C ALA A 142 44.96 5.73 -4.52
N MET A 143 45.39 4.46 -4.65
CA MET A 143 46.58 3.95 -3.96
C MET A 143 47.90 4.37 -4.66
N GLU A 144 47.92 4.41 -6.00
CA GLU A 144 49.07 4.92 -6.77
C GLU A 144 49.33 6.41 -6.56
N ALA A 145 48.28 7.21 -6.42
CA ALA A 145 48.36 8.64 -6.13
C ALA A 145 48.88 8.94 -4.71
N SER A 146 48.88 7.97 -3.80
CA SER A 146 49.47 8.09 -2.46
C SER A 146 51.01 7.94 -2.49
N ALA A 147 51.57 7.46 -3.59
CA ALA A 147 53.01 7.19 -3.75
C ALA A 147 53.77 8.24 -4.61
N ALA A 148 53.07 9.14 -5.32
CA ALA A 148 53.69 10.14 -6.22
C ALA A 148 52.96 11.47 -6.15
N ASP A 149 53.71 12.59 -6.16
CA ASP A 149 53.33 14.01 -6.09
C ASP A 149 51.85 14.39 -6.25
N ALA A 150 51.30 14.96 -5.14
CA ALA A 150 49.87 15.05 -4.86
C ALA A 150 49.05 16.03 -5.73
N ASP A 151 49.59 17.04 -6.39
CA ASP A 151 48.83 18.19 -6.90
C ASP A 151 48.25 18.06 -8.32
N ALA A 152 48.96 17.43 -9.23
CA ALA A 152 48.49 17.31 -10.63
C ALA A 152 47.52 16.16 -10.86
N LEU A 153 47.62 15.11 -10.05
CA LEU A 153 46.76 13.91 -10.09
C LEU A 153 45.38 14.16 -9.48
N THR A 154 45.27 14.98 -8.43
CA THR A 154 44.05 15.25 -7.69
C THR A 154 42.99 15.92 -8.57
N ARG A 155 43.36 16.88 -9.42
CA ARG A 155 42.44 17.60 -10.31
C ARG A 155 41.90 16.72 -11.44
N ARG A 156 42.75 15.89 -12.07
CA ARG A 156 42.32 14.95 -13.14
C ARG A 156 41.45 13.83 -12.59
N GLN A 157 41.73 13.32 -11.40
CA GLN A 157 40.94 12.27 -10.77
C GLN A 157 39.57 12.79 -10.32
N PHE A 158 39.52 14.00 -9.79
CA PHE A 158 38.26 14.68 -9.46
C PHE A 158 37.38 14.87 -10.70
N LEU A 159 37.93 15.34 -11.82
CA LEU A 159 37.17 15.51 -13.06
C LEU A 159 36.68 14.19 -13.64
N ARG A 160 37.44 13.08 -13.49
CA ARG A 160 37.04 11.76 -13.95
C ARG A 160 36.00 11.12 -13.03
N ALA A 161 36.12 11.27 -11.69
CA ALA A 161 35.10 10.85 -10.74
C ALA A 161 33.79 11.62 -10.92
N THR A 162 33.90 12.93 -11.20
CA THR A 162 32.76 13.77 -11.56
C THR A 162 32.13 13.29 -12.88
N GLY A 163 32.93 12.92 -13.87
CA GLY A 163 32.43 12.38 -15.15
C GLY A 163 31.67 11.07 -14.98
N VAL A 164 32.17 10.15 -14.14
CA VAL A 164 31.47 8.89 -13.80
C VAL A 164 30.20 9.16 -13.00
N ALA A 165 30.23 10.10 -12.05
CA ALA A 165 29.05 10.50 -11.29
C ALA A 165 27.98 11.15 -12.18
N VAL A 166 28.39 11.99 -13.13
CA VAL A 166 27.48 12.61 -14.12
C VAL A 166 26.92 11.55 -15.08
N ALA A 167 27.73 10.60 -15.54
CA ALA A 167 27.24 9.48 -16.35
C ALA A 167 26.27 8.59 -15.57
N GLY A 168 26.56 8.31 -14.30
CA GLY A 168 25.63 7.59 -13.41
C GLY A 168 24.34 8.36 -13.20
N ALA A 169 24.41 9.66 -12.95
CA ALA A 169 23.22 10.52 -12.81
C ALA A 169 22.42 10.61 -14.13
N ALA A 170 23.07 10.63 -15.28
CA ALA A 170 22.39 10.60 -16.58
C ALA A 170 21.68 9.27 -16.84
N VAL A 171 22.25 8.15 -16.40
CA VAL A 171 21.62 6.84 -16.45
C VAL A 171 20.42 6.78 -15.50
N VAL A 172 20.56 7.21 -14.25
CA VAL A 172 19.44 7.30 -13.30
C VAL A 172 18.34 8.23 -13.81
N GLY A 173 18.70 9.37 -14.41
CA GLY A 173 17.75 10.27 -15.06
C GLY A 173 17.07 9.66 -16.28
N GLY A 174 17.77 8.82 -17.05
CA GLY A 174 17.21 8.04 -18.16
C GLY A 174 16.19 6.99 -17.68
N LEU A 175 16.48 6.32 -16.56
CA LEU A 175 15.57 5.35 -15.93
C LEU A 175 14.32 6.00 -15.33
N GLY A 176 14.47 7.17 -14.69
CA GLY A 176 13.32 7.96 -14.24
C GLY A 176 12.40 8.34 -15.40
N ARG A 177 12.95 8.65 -16.56
CA ARG A 177 12.17 8.93 -17.79
C ARG A 177 11.49 7.66 -18.34
N TRP A 178 12.15 6.51 -18.28
CA TRP A 178 11.59 5.23 -18.70
C TRP A 178 10.45 4.78 -17.77
N ALA A 179 10.65 4.82 -16.44
CA ALA A 179 9.59 4.52 -15.48
C ALA A 179 8.39 5.46 -15.64
N THR A 180 8.65 6.76 -15.92
CA THR A 180 7.60 7.74 -16.24
C THR A 180 6.88 7.39 -17.54
N GLU A 181 7.56 6.87 -18.56
CA GLU A 181 6.94 6.47 -19.82
C GLU A 181 6.10 5.19 -19.68
N ALA A 182 6.54 4.21 -18.88
CA ALA A 182 5.76 3.02 -18.57
C ALA A 182 4.44 3.41 -17.87
N ARG A 183 4.51 4.27 -16.85
CA ARG A 183 3.32 4.80 -16.17
C ARG A 183 2.39 5.54 -17.13
N ARG A 184 2.93 6.46 -17.94
CA ARG A 184 2.14 7.19 -18.96
C ARG A 184 1.52 6.26 -19.99
N SER A 185 2.15 5.12 -20.31
CA SER A 185 1.60 4.12 -21.21
C SER A 185 0.36 3.46 -20.62
N VAL A 186 0.39 3.13 -19.32
CA VAL A 186 -0.78 2.56 -18.61
C VAL A 186 -1.86 3.62 -18.41
N GLU A 187 -1.50 4.85 -18.02
CA GLU A 187 -2.45 5.98 -17.93
C GLU A 187 -3.16 6.23 -19.25
N ARG A 188 -2.43 6.25 -20.37
CA ARG A 188 -3.04 6.37 -21.72
C ARG A 188 -3.96 5.21 -22.06
N ALA A 189 -3.60 3.98 -21.68
CA ALA A 189 -4.48 2.83 -21.87
C ALA A 189 -5.75 2.95 -21.01
N ARG A 190 -5.64 3.38 -19.74
CA ARG A 190 -6.76 3.67 -18.85
C ARG A 190 -7.68 4.75 -19.44
N ASP A 191 -7.13 5.87 -19.88
CA ASP A 191 -7.90 7.00 -20.44
C ASP A 191 -8.55 6.67 -21.81
N ALA A 192 -8.02 5.68 -22.51
CA ALA A 192 -8.57 5.21 -23.77
C ALA A 192 -9.77 4.27 -23.60
N LEU A 193 -10.00 3.71 -22.40
CA LEU A 193 -11.14 2.83 -22.13
C LEU A 193 -12.46 3.53 -22.39
N ARG A 194 -13.40 2.82 -22.97
CA ARG A 194 -14.76 3.31 -23.29
C ARG A 194 -15.79 2.48 -22.54
N LEU A 195 -15.71 2.55 -21.20
CA LEU A 195 -16.66 1.86 -20.34
C LEU A 195 -17.98 2.64 -20.28
N ARG A 196 -19.11 1.90 -20.24
CA ARG A 196 -20.43 2.49 -20.02
C ARG A 196 -20.69 2.64 -18.54
N LEU A 197 -19.97 3.55 -17.90
CA LEU A 197 -20.07 3.82 -16.47
C LEU A 197 -21.22 4.77 -16.17
N ARG A 198 -21.79 4.61 -14.98
CA ARG A 198 -22.72 5.57 -14.39
C ARG A 198 -22.04 6.21 -13.19
N THR A 199 -22.13 7.51 -13.09
CA THR A 199 -21.77 8.23 -11.84
C THR A 199 -23.09 8.64 -11.21
N PRO A 200 -23.54 7.93 -10.16
CA PRO A 200 -24.78 8.33 -9.48
C PRO A 200 -24.53 9.63 -8.73
N ALA A 201 -25.59 10.42 -8.59
CA ALA A 201 -25.57 11.48 -7.58
C ALA A 201 -25.52 10.84 -6.19
N THR A 202 -24.95 11.55 -5.23
CA THR A 202 -25.05 11.17 -3.80
C THR A 202 -26.52 10.93 -3.44
N PRO A 203 -26.88 9.80 -2.83
CA PRO A 203 -28.25 9.52 -2.46
C PRO A 203 -28.82 10.63 -1.58
N ALA A 204 -30.09 10.98 -1.81
CA ALA A 204 -30.72 12.09 -1.10
C ALA A 204 -30.72 11.87 0.43
N GLY A 205 -30.17 12.82 1.17
CA GLY A 205 -30.09 12.79 2.62
C GLY A 205 -28.94 11.96 3.19
N ALA A 206 -28.12 11.32 2.36
CA ALA A 206 -26.94 10.58 2.83
C ALA A 206 -25.80 11.52 3.25
N ASP A 207 -25.72 12.71 2.65
CA ASP A 207 -24.79 13.78 3.04
C ASP A 207 -25.58 14.87 3.80
N LEU A 208 -25.16 15.16 5.03
CA LEU A 208 -25.81 16.14 5.93
C LEU A 208 -25.41 17.59 5.59
N GLY A 209 -24.35 17.79 4.80
CA GLY A 209 -23.89 19.11 4.38
C GLY A 209 -23.41 20.00 5.53
N VAL A 210 -22.87 19.41 6.59
CA VAL A 210 -22.33 20.11 7.76
C VAL A 210 -20.83 20.33 7.56
N ASP A 211 -20.36 21.54 7.79
CA ASP A 211 -18.95 21.90 7.67
C ASP A 211 -18.09 21.06 8.64
N GLY A 212 -16.97 20.55 8.15
CA GLY A 212 -16.06 19.72 8.94
C GLY A 212 -16.36 18.22 8.93
N LEU A 213 -17.55 17.79 8.47
CA LEU A 213 -17.84 16.37 8.27
C LEU A 213 -17.06 15.79 7.11
N THR A 214 -16.64 14.53 7.24
CA THR A 214 -16.16 13.74 6.11
C THR A 214 -17.25 13.63 5.05
N SER A 215 -16.95 13.96 3.80
CA SER A 215 -17.86 13.83 2.66
C SER A 215 -18.37 12.39 2.55
N TRP A 216 -19.68 12.19 2.33
CA TRP A 216 -20.24 10.84 2.24
C TRP A 216 -19.64 10.04 1.08
N VAL A 217 -19.32 10.66 -0.05
CA VAL A 217 -18.52 10.06 -1.14
C VAL A 217 -17.09 10.54 -0.99
N THR A 218 -16.16 9.60 -0.89
CA THR A 218 -14.72 9.93 -0.89
C THR A 218 -14.24 10.09 -2.34
N PRO A 219 -13.67 11.25 -2.73
CA PRO A 219 -13.02 11.40 -4.04
C PRO A 219 -11.90 10.36 -4.25
N ASN A 220 -11.64 10.01 -5.50
CA ASN A 220 -10.64 8.99 -5.83
C ASN A 220 -9.23 9.33 -5.29
N ASP A 221 -8.86 10.61 -5.33
CA ASP A 221 -7.55 11.10 -4.86
C ASP A 221 -7.42 11.10 -3.32
N ASP A 222 -8.54 11.15 -2.60
CA ASP A 222 -8.62 11.19 -1.13
C ASP A 222 -8.94 9.80 -0.54
N PHE A 223 -9.22 8.80 -1.38
CA PHE A 223 -9.52 7.45 -0.92
C PHE A 223 -8.29 6.83 -0.26
N TYR A 224 -8.44 6.30 0.95
CA TYR A 224 -7.31 5.76 1.70
C TYR A 224 -6.53 4.72 0.88
N ARG A 225 -5.22 4.70 1.06
CA ARG A 225 -4.33 3.82 0.35
C ARG A 225 -3.43 3.05 1.30
N ILE A 226 -3.63 1.73 1.34
CA ILE A 226 -2.74 0.77 2.01
C ILE A 226 -2.42 -0.33 0.99
N ASP A 227 -1.15 -0.62 0.83
CA ASP A 227 -0.61 -1.74 0.06
C ASP A 227 0.81 -2.04 0.51
N THR A 228 1.29 -3.25 0.29
CA THR A 228 2.65 -3.69 0.65
C THR A 228 3.68 -3.32 -0.43
N THR A 229 3.22 -3.07 -1.66
CA THR A 229 4.12 -2.75 -2.77
C THR A 229 4.76 -1.36 -2.63
N LEU A 230 6.03 -1.23 -2.99
CA LEU A 230 6.72 0.06 -3.05
C LEU A 230 6.31 0.89 -4.26
N SER A 231 5.89 0.23 -5.34
CA SER A 231 5.42 0.88 -6.57
C SER A 231 4.24 0.09 -7.12
N PRO A 232 3.10 0.75 -7.43
CA PRO A 232 1.95 0.06 -7.98
C PRO A 232 2.31 -0.72 -9.23
N PRO A 233 1.82 -1.95 -9.42
CA PRO A 233 1.92 -2.67 -10.67
C PRO A 233 1.38 -1.87 -11.84
N LEU A 234 2.10 -1.84 -12.95
CA LEU A 234 1.74 -1.13 -14.17
C LEU A 234 1.21 -2.12 -15.21
N VAL A 235 -0.01 -2.59 -15.03
CA VAL A 235 -0.67 -3.60 -15.86
C VAL A 235 -1.64 -2.92 -16.83
N LYS A 236 -1.51 -3.21 -18.13
CA LYS A 236 -2.49 -2.75 -19.12
C LYS A 236 -3.69 -3.69 -19.16
N PRO A 237 -4.89 -3.20 -19.52
CA PRO A 237 -6.05 -4.07 -19.68
C PRO A 237 -5.84 -5.22 -20.67
N ASP A 238 -5.15 -4.97 -21.78
CA ASP A 238 -4.89 -5.99 -22.81
C ASP A 238 -3.89 -7.07 -22.36
N ASP A 239 -3.09 -6.80 -21.31
CA ASP A 239 -2.09 -7.71 -20.75
C ASP A 239 -2.58 -8.38 -19.45
N TRP A 240 -3.82 -8.08 -19.01
CA TRP A 240 -4.39 -8.59 -17.79
C TRP A 240 -5.25 -9.82 -18.02
N GLU A 241 -5.05 -10.84 -17.19
CA GLU A 241 -5.87 -12.04 -17.13
C GLU A 241 -6.12 -12.44 -15.66
N LEU A 242 -7.29 -13.02 -15.38
CA LEU A 242 -7.61 -13.67 -14.11
C LEU A 242 -7.82 -15.16 -14.36
N ARG A 243 -7.03 -15.99 -13.68
CA ARG A 243 -7.23 -17.44 -13.65
C ARG A 243 -8.03 -17.83 -12.41
N ILE A 244 -9.09 -18.59 -12.58
CA ILE A 244 -9.91 -19.18 -11.51
C ILE A 244 -9.75 -20.70 -11.58
N HIS A 245 -9.26 -21.32 -10.49
CA HIS A 245 -8.94 -22.75 -10.42
C HIS A 245 -9.07 -23.29 -8.99
N GLY A 246 -8.54 -24.50 -8.75
CA GLY A 246 -8.56 -25.18 -7.45
C GLY A 246 -9.76 -26.10 -7.30
N MET A 247 -10.48 -26.02 -6.19
CA MET A 247 -11.65 -26.86 -5.87
C MET A 247 -12.90 -26.40 -6.63
N VAL A 248 -12.86 -26.48 -7.97
CA VAL A 248 -13.93 -26.08 -8.91
C VAL A 248 -14.23 -27.19 -9.90
N ASP A 249 -15.45 -27.20 -10.46
CA ASP A 249 -15.84 -28.16 -11.50
C ASP A 249 -15.09 -27.90 -12.82
N ARG A 250 -14.78 -26.63 -13.10
CA ARG A 250 -13.99 -26.21 -14.28
C ARG A 250 -13.15 -24.99 -14.00
N GLU A 251 -11.93 -24.98 -14.50
CA GLU A 251 -11.10 -23.78 -14.50
C GLU A 251 -11.63 -22.76 -15.51
N LEU A 252 -11.44 -21.47 -15.21
CA LEU A 252 -11.84 -20.35 -16.06
C LEU A 252 -10.69 -19.33 -16.11
N THR A 253 -10.40 -18.85 -17.31
CA THR A 253 -9.50 -17.69 -17.49
C THR A 253 -10.31 -16.56 -18.12
N LEU A 254 -10.24 -15.38 -17.54
CA LEU A 254 -10.95 -14.17 -17.97
C LEU A 254 -9.96 -13.09 -18.37
N THR A 255 -10.18 -12.48 -19.52
CA THR A 255 -9.52 -11.24 -19.92
C THR A 255 -10.30 -10.02 -19.41
N TYR A 256 -9.67 -8.85 -19.44
CA TYR A 256 -10.39 -7.60 -19.13
C TYR A 256 -11.61 -7.36 -20.02
N GLN A 257 -11.51 -7.72 -21.29
CA GLN A 257 -12.61 -7.59 -22.25
C GLN A 257 -13.79 -8.51 -21.88
N ASP A 258 -13.52 -9.73 -21.41
CA ASP A 258 -14.57 -10.65 -20.94
C ASP A 258 -15.37 -10.05 -19.78
N LEU A 259 -14.69 -9.33 -18.83
CA LEU A 259 -15.38 -8.64 -17.74
C LEU A 259 -16.31 -7.53 -18.26
N VAL A 260 -15.82 -6.74 -19.21
CA VAL A 260 -16.63 -5.64 -19.81
C VAL A 260 -17.85 -6.19 -20.55
N GLU A 261 -17.71 -7.30 -21.27
CA GLU A 261 -18.80 -7.93 -22.06
C GLU A 261 -19.86 -8.60 -21.19
N ARG A 262 -19.54 -9.05 -19.99
CA ARG A 262 -20.50 -9.64 -19.04
C ARG A 262 -21.52 -8.63 -18.51
N GLY A 263 -21.24 -7.33 -18.66
CA GLY A 263 -22.04 -6.27 -18.07
C GLY A 263 -21.62 -5.99 -16.62
N LEU A 264 -21.80 -4.74 -16.20
CA LEU A 264 -21.34 -4.28 -14.90
C LEU A 264 -22.49 -4.12 -13.92
N SER A 265 -22.34 -4.74 -12.76
CA SER A 265 -23.07 -4.45 -11.53
C SER A 265 -22.42 -3.27 -10.83
N ASN A 266 -23.20 -2.58 -9.98
CA ASN A 266 -22.73 -1.38 -9.30
C ASN A 266 -23.22 -1.36 -7.85
N ALA A 267 -22.37 -0.90 -6.94
CA ALA A 267 -22.70 -0.78 -5.54
C ALA A 267 -21.96 0.39 -4.85
N TRP A 268 -22.59 0.99 -3.85
CA TRP A 268 -21.93 1.80 -2.85
C TRP A 268 -21.32 0.89 -1.80
N VAL A 269 -20.01 0.99 -1.59
CA VAL A 269 -19.32 0.19 -0.58
C VAL A 269 -18.27 1.03 0.13
N THR A 270 -18.33 1.02 1.45
CA THR A 270 -17.28 1.54 2.32
C THR A 270 -16.25 0.45 2.57
N LEU A 271 -15.00 0.69 2.24
CA LEU A 271 -13.86 -0.16 2.59
C LEU A 271 -13.14 0.40 3.81
N CYS A 272 -12.67 -0.49 4.68
CA CYS A 272 -11.92 -0.16 5.88
C CYS A 272 -10.65 -1.02 5.96
N CYS A 273 -9.53 -0.40 6.34
CA CYS A 273 -8.31 -1.13 6.69
C CYS A 273 -8.41 -1.68 8.10
N VAL A 274 -7.89 -2.89 8.35
CA VAL A 274 -7.80 -3.46 9.70
C VAL A 274 -6.85 -2.64 10.60
N SER A 275 -5.85 -1.99 10.01
CA SER A 275 -4.94 -1.08 10.72
C SER A 275 -5.54 0.29 11.04
N ASN A 276 -6.85 0.49 10.79
CA ASN A 276 -7.53 1.72 11.17
C ASN A 276 -7.65 1.81 12.70
N PRO A 277 -6.94 2.71 13.38
CA PRO A 277 -7.11 2.88 14.81
C PRO A 277 -8.49 3.49 15.12
N VAL A 278 -8.90 3.45 16.37
CA VAL A 278 -10.11 4.17 16.81
C VAL A 278 -9.99 5.65 16.45
N GLY A 279 -10.99 6.20 15.75
CA GLY A 279 -10.95 7.57 15.24
C GLY A 279 -10.06 7.81 14.01
N GLY A 280 -9.48 6.76 13.43
CA GLY A 280 -8.58 6.86 12.29
C GLY A 280 -9.30 7.15 10.95
N ASP A 281 -8.49 7.41 9.91
CA ASP A 281 -8.91 7.83 8.57
C ASP A 281 -8.71 6.75 7.48
N LEU A 282 -8.32 5.53 7.87
CA LEU A 282 -8.13 4.41 6.93
C LEU A 282 -9.46 3.74 6.57
N ILE A 283 -10.45 4.55 6.25
CA ILE A 283 -11.80 4.15 5.82
C ILE A 283 -12.31 5.13 4.78
N SER A 284 -12.97 4.63 3.73
CA SER A 284 -13.49 5.47 2.65
C SER A 284 -14.67 4.83 1.95
N ASN A 285 -15.61 5.65 1.45
CA ASN A 285 -16.81 5.21 0.76
C ASN A 285 -16.79 5.62 -0.71
N ALA A 286 -17.07 4.69 -1.62
CA ALA A 286 -17.10 4.94 -3.06
C ALA A 286 -18.17 4.15 -3.79
N TRP A 287 -18.46 4.60 -5.03
CA TRP A 287 -19.26 3.86 -5.99
C TRP A 287 -18.37 2.94 -6.82
N TRP A 288 -18.65 1.65 -6.74
CA TRP A 288 -17.89 0.63 -7.45
C TRP A 288 -18.69 0.06 -8.61
N SER A 289 -18.00 -0.26 -9.72
CA SER A 289 -18.57 -0.95 -10.87
C SER A 289 -17.71 -2.13 -11.26
N GLY A 290 -18.32 -3.30 -11.42
CA GLY A 290 -17.60 -4.54 -11.71
C GLY A 290 -18.54 -5.71 -11.99
N VAL A 291 -17.96 -6.90 -12.11
CA VAL A 291 -18.70 -8.15 -12.25
C VAL A 291 -18.93 -8.75 -10.85
N ARG A 292 -20.11 -9.30 -10.60
CA ARG A 292 -20.40 -9.95 -9.32
C ARG A 292 -19.53 -11.19 -9.14
N ILE A 293 -18.95 -11.32 -7.96
CA ILE A 293 -18.06 -12.46 -7.65
C ILE A 293 -18.87 -13.75 -7.54
N ASP A 294 -20.06 -13.73 -6.96
CA ASP A 294 -20.95 -14.87 -6.84
C ASP A 294 -21.36 -15.47 -8.22
N ASP A 295 -21.57 -14.65 -9.22
CA ASP A 295 -21.85 -15.10 -10.60
C ASP A 295 -20.66 -15.88 -11.19
N LEU A 296 -19.43 -15.41 -10.94
CA LEU A 296 -18.22 -16.08 -11.43
C LEU A 296 -17.97 -17.39 -10.69
N LEU A 297 -18.17 -17.42 -9.36
CA LEU A 297 -18.06 -18.62 -8.56
C LEU A 297 -19.12 -19.66 -8.93
N ALA A 298 -20.35 -19.24 -9.19
CA ALA A 298 -21.41 -20.13 -9.68
C ALA A 298 -21.08 -20.69 -11.07
N GLU A 299 -20.45 -19.90 -11.94
CA GLU A 299 -20.06 -20.35 -13.28
C GLU A 299 -18.98 -21.43 -13.25
N VAL A 300 -18.00 -21.36 -12.34
CA VAL A 300 -16.92 -22.35 -12.23
C VAL A 300 -17.34 -23.60 -11.45
N GLY A 301 -18.40 -23.53 -10.65
CA GLY A 301 -18.91 -24.64 -9.85
C GLY A 301 -18.00 -24.94 -8.66
N VAL A 302 -18.17 -24.16 -7.57
CA VAL A 302 -17.37 -24.31 -6.35
C VAL A 302 -17.71 -25.60 -5.63
N SER A 303 -16.67 -26.36 -5.24
CA SER A 303 -16.85 -27.58 -4.43
C SER A 303 -17.47 -27.23 -3.06
N PRO A 304 -18.43 -28.02 -2.57
CA PRO A 304 -19.00 -27.83 -1.23
C PRO A 304 -18.01 -28.09 -0.08
N ASP A 305 -16.85 -28.69 -0.37
CA ASP A 305 -15.79 -28.93 0.60
C ASP A 305 -14.80 -27.75 0.71
N ALA A 306 -14.93 -26.73 -0.14
CA ALA A 306 -14.12 -25.49 -0.11
C ALA A 306 -14.77 -24.48 0.85
N ASP A 307 -13.95 -23.72 1.58
CA ASP A 307 -14.38 -22.65 2.50
C ASP A 307 -13.69 -21.32 2.24
N ALA A 308 -12.62 -21.31 1.42
CA ALA A 308 -11.79 -20.13 1.15
C ALA A 308 -11.57 -19.87 -0.34
N LEU A 309 -11.45 -18.59 -0.68
CA LEU A 309 -10.89 -18.10 -1.93
C LEU A 309 -9.53 -17.47 -1.65
N LEU A 310 -8.44 -18.12 -2.06
CA LEU A 310 -7.11 -17.51 -2.06
C LEU A 310 -6.96 -16.68 -3.32
N SER A 311 -6.85 -15.37 -3.18
CA SER A 311 -6.62 -14.44 -4.28
C SER A 311 -5.18 -13.94 -4.29
N THR A 312 -4.56 -13.92 -5.48
CA THR A 312 -3.19 -13.45 -5.68
C THR A 312 -3.17 -12.18 -6.53
N SER A 313 -2.44 -11.19 -6.05
CA SER A 313 -2.16 -9.94 -6.75
C SER A 313 -1.01 -10.11 -7.75
N HIS A 314 -0.94 -9.23 -8.75
CA HIS A 314 0.14 -9.20 -9.73
C HIS A 314 1.55 -9.02 -9.11
N ASP A 315 1.66 -8.43 -7.93
CA ASP A 315 2.91 -8.27 -7.18
C ASP A 315 3.24 -9.46 -6.24
N GLY A 316 2.39 -10.51 -6.24
CA GLY A 316 2.56 -11.72 -5.44
C GLY A 316 1.92 -11.64 -4.05
N TRP A 317 1.28 -10.52 -3.67
CA TRP A 317 0.55 -10.44 -2.40
C TRP A 317 -0.70 -11.35 -2.42
N THR A 318 -0.93 -12.09 -1.33
CA THR A 318 -2.03 -13.06 -1.21
C THR A 318 -3.04 -12.67 -0.14
N CYS A 319 -4.30 -13.05 -0.37
CA CYS A 319 -5.43 -12.76 0.51
C CYS A 319 -6.40 -13.94 0.53
N GLY A 320 -6.70 -14.46 1.73
CA GLY A 320 -7.74 -15.46 1.94
C GLY A 320 -9.09 -14.80 2.24
N THR A 321 -10.12 -15.08 1.44
CA THR A 321 -11.47 -14.56 1.65
C THR A 321 -12.44 -15.71 1.92
N PRO A 322 -13.27 -15.67 3.01
CA PRO A 322 -14.28 -16.69 3.27
C PRO A 322 -15.27 -16.81 2.10
N LEU A 323 -15.45 -18.01 1.53
CA LEU A 323 -16.38 -18.24 0.43
C LEU A 323 -17.83 -17.92 0.81
N ALA A 324 -18.19 -18.10 2.08
CA ALA A 324 -19.51 -17.75 2.60
C ALA A 324 -19.82 -16.24 2.36
N ALA A 325 -18.83 -15.37 2.55
CA ALA A 325 -18.98 -13.93 2.30
C ALA A 325 -19.01 -13.56 0.80
N LEU A 326 -18.59 -14.45 -0.08
CA LEU A 326 -18.63 -14.24 -1.53
C LEU A 326 -19.88 -14.79 -2.18
N THR A 327 -20.69 -15.58 -1.46
CA THR A 327 -21.86 -16.31 -1.97
C THR A 327 -23.16 -16.07 -1.19
N ASP A 328 -23.15 -15.18 -0.19
CA ASP A 328 -24.33 -14.86 0.62
C ASP A 328 -25.25 -13.78 0.00
N GLY A 329 -24.89 -13.30 -1.19
CA GLY A 329 -25.67 -12.33 -1.96
C GLY A 329 -25.30 -10.88 -1.72
N ARG A 330 -24.28 -10.57 -0.87
CA ARG A 330 -23.74 -9.22 -0.75
C ARG A 330 -23.17 -8.73 -2.07
N ASP A 331 -23.03 -7.42 -2.23
CA ASP A 331 -22.49 -6.79 -3.45
C ASP A 331 -20.96 -6.93 -3.56
N ALA A 332 -20.47 -8.20 -3.48
CA ALA A 332 -19.07 -8.51 -3.72
C ALA A 332 -18.74 -8.39 -5.21
N LEU A 333 -17.77 -7.53 -5.56
CA LEU A 333 -17.46 -7.17 -6.96
C LEU A 333 -15.99 -7.45 -7.30
N LEU A 334 -15.80 -7.99 -8.50
CA LEU A 334 -14.54 -7.88 -9.22
C LEU A 334 -14.57 -6.54 -9.98
N ALA A 335 -14.10 -5.48 -9.32
CA ALA A 335 -14.30 -4.10 -9.73
C ALA A 335 -13.28 -3.66 -10.79
N ILE A 336 -13.74 -2.92 -11.80
CA ILE A 336 -12.95 -2.30 -12.87
C ILE A 336 -13.06 -0.78 -12.89
N ALA A 337 -13.98 -0.22 -12.09
CA ALA A 337 -14.20 1.23 -12.03
C ALA A 337 -14.61 1.67 -10.62
N MET A 338 -14.31 2.92 -10.30
CA MET A 338 -14.54 3.58 -9.03
C MET A 338 -15.02 5.01 -9.28
N ASN A 339 -16.12 5.43 -8.63
CA ASN A 339 -16.73 6.76 -8.76
C ASN A 339 -17.03 7.19 -10.22
N GLY A 340 -17.40 6.22 -11.09
CA GLY A 340 -17.73 6.51 -12.48
C GLY A 340 -16.55 6.64 -13.44
N GLU A 341 -15.34 6.33 -12.99
CA GLU A 341 -14.11 6.29 -13.79
C GLU A 341 -13.44 4.93 -13.72
N PRO A 342 -12.63 4.52 -14.74
CA PRO A 342 -11.76 3.37 -14.59
C PRO A 342 -10.91 3.51 -13.33
N LEU A 343 -10.63 2.40 -12.64
CA LEU A 343 -9.85 2.41 -11.40
C LEU A 343 -8.59 3.28 -11.52
N PRO A 344 -8.23 4.08 -10.51
CA PRO A 344 -6.89 4.65 -10.41
C PRO A 344 -5.84 3.53 -10.31
N ILE A 345 -4.62 3.77 -10.81
CA ILE A 345 -3.53 2.78 -10.77
C ILE A 345 -3.26 2.34 -9.32
N GLU A 346 -3.20 3.31 -8.41
CA GLU A 346 -2.95 3.10 -6.97
C GLU A 346 -4.05 2.31 -6.26
N HIS A 347 -5.26 2.32 -6.82
CA HIS A 347 -6.42 1.62 -6.27
C HIS A 347 -6.72 0.29 -6.95
N GLY A 348 -5.77 -0.24 -7.76
CA GLY A 348 -5.83 -1.60 -8.27
C GLY A 348 -6.17 -1.72 -9.75
N PHE A 349 -5.96 -0.66 -10.57
CA PHE A 349 -6.14 -0.76 -12.03
C PHE A 349 -5.28 -1.90 -12.63
N PRO A 350 -5.82 -2.77 -13.50
CA PRO A 350 -7.13 -2.66 -14.14
C PRO A 350 -8.28 -3.30 -13.34
N VAL A 351 -8.02 -4.18 -12.37
CA VAL A 351 -9.05 -4.95 -11.66
C VAL A 351 -8.68 -5.17 -10.21
N ARG A 352 -9.66 -5.03 -9.30
CA ARG A 352 -9.54 -5.33 -7.88
C ARG A 352 -10.76 -6.04 -7.33
N MET A 353 -10.60 -6.70 -6.19
CA MET A 353 -11.73 -7.19 -5.38
C MET A 353 -12.28 -6.07 -4.49
N VAL A 354 -13.59 -6.06 -4.30
CA VAL A 354 -14.34 -5.22 -3.35
C VAL A 354 -15.40 -6.10 -2.70
N VAL A 355 -15.26 -6.38 -1.42
CA VAL A 355 -16.19 -7.23 -0.66
C VAL A 355 -16.68 -6.47 0.56
N PRO A 356 -17.98 -6.13 0.65
CA PRO A 356 -18.54 -5.43 1.80
C PRO A 356 -18.41 -6.24 3.09
N GLY A 357 -18.26 -5.57 4.24
CA GLY A 357 -18.34 -6.16 5.56
C GLY A 357 -17.09 -6.87 6.06
N LEU A 358 -16.04 -6.95 5.25
CA LEU A 358 -14.74 -7.52 5.62
C LEU A 358 -13.65 -6.44 5.56
N TYR A 359 -12.67 -6.50 6.48
CA TYR A 359 -11.48 -5.68 6.37
C TYR A 359 -10.68 -6.01 5.10
N GLY A 360 -10.03 -4.98 4.53
CA GLY A 360 -9.40 -5.08 3.21
C GLY A 360 -8.33 -6.15 3.05
N PHE A 361 -7.66 -6.56 4.15
CA PHE A 361 -6.59 -7.55 4.09
C PHE A 361 -7.09 -9.00 3.89
N VAL A 362 -8.40 -9.24 4.07
CA VAL A 362 -9.07 -10.53 3.78
C VAL A 362 -10.10 -10.41 2.64
N SER A 363 -10.12 -9.28 1.89
CA SER A 363 -11.26 -9.04 0.97
C SER A 363 -10.95 -8.18 -0.25
N ALA A 364 -9.87 -7.39 -0.27
CA ALA A 364 -9.77 -6.29 -1.21
C ALA A 364 -8.48 -6.32 -2.05
N THR A 365 -8.15 -7.49 -2.61
CA THR A 365 -6.96 -7.69 -3.45
C THR A 365 -6.96 -6.73 -4.64
N LYS A 366 -5.97 -5.85 -4.69
CA LYS A 366 -5.68 -4.96 -5.81
C LYS A 366 -4.85 -5.69 -6.88
N TRP A 367 -5.00 -5.30 -8.15
CA TRP A 367 -4.26 -5.92 -9.28
C TRP A 367 -4.38 -7.44 -9.31
N VAL A 368 -5.54 -7.98 -8.96
CA VAL A 368 -5.79 -9.42 -8.83
C VAL A 368 -5.62 -10.13 -10.16
N VAL A 369 -4.93 -11.28 -10.15
CA VAL A 369 -4.62 -12.09 -11.36
C VAL A 369 -4.94 -13.58 -11.20
N GLU A 370 -5.16 -14.05 -9.97
CA GLU A 370 -5.42 -15.46 -9.71
C GLU A 370 -6.41 -15.63 -8.55
N TRP A 371 -7.31 -16.57 -8.71
CA TRP A 371 -8.20 -17.08 -7.68
C TRP A 371 -8.07 -18.60 -7.59
N GLU A 372 -7.66 -19.08 -6.42
CA GLU A 372 -7.68 -20.49 -6.07
C GLU A 372 -8.81 -20.75 -5.08
N VAL A 373 -9.81 -21.53 -5.49
CA VAL A 373 -10.85 -22.03 -4.57
C VAL A 373 -10.24 -23.17 -3.78
N THR A 374 -10.18 -23.04 -2.45
CA THR A 374 -9.41 -23.92 -1.57
C THR A 374 -10.02 -23.95 -0.17
N ARG A 375 -9.26 -24.34 0.85
CA ARG A 375 -9.61 -24.29 2.27
C ARG A 375 -8.61 -23.44 3.04
N PHE A 376 -9.04 -22.81 4.11
CA PHE A 376 -8.13 -22.08 5.01
C PHE A 376 -7.03 -22.98 5.57
N ASP A 377 -7.30 -24.26 5.84
CA ASP A 377 -6.31 -25.23 6.33
C ASP A 377 -5.18 -25.55 5.33
N ASP A 378 -5.32 -25.18 4.05
CA ASP A 378 -4.38 -25.57 2.98
C ASP A 378 -3.36 -24.46 2.64
N PHE A 379 -3.51 -23.23 3.21
CA PHE A 379 -2.60 -22.11 2.95
C PHE A 379 -2.50 -21.16 4.13
N ASP A 380 -1.44 -20.37 4.14
CA ASP A 380 -1.30 -19.16 4.95
C ASP A 380 -1.22 -17.94 4.02
N ALA A 381 -2.15 -17.00 4.13
CA ALA A 381 -2.11 -15.75 3.37
C ALA A 381 -1.06 -14.79 3.95
N TYR A 382 -0.67 -13.78 3.16
CA TYR A 382 0.41 -12.84 3.50
C TYR A 382 0.33 -12.26 4.92
N TRP A 383 -0.85 -11.84 5.38
CA TRP A 383 -1.01 -11.26 6.71
C TRP A 383 -1.29 -12.30 7.80
N THR A 384 -1.87 -13.46 7.45
CA THR A 384 -2.09 -14.58 8.38
C THR A 384 -0.77 -15.12 8.92
N GLU A 385 0.24 -15.32 8.04
CA GLU A 385 1.61 -15.67 8.45
C GLU A 385 2.24 -14.65 9.43
N ARG A 386 1.73 -13.42 9.43
CA ARG A 386 2.22 -12.30 10.27
C ARG A 386 1.40 -12.06 11.53
N GLY A 387 0.48 -12.98 11.86
CA GLY A 387 -0.29 -12.99 13.11
C GLY A 387 -1.62 -12.23 13.05
N TRP A 388 -2.11 -11.88 11.85
CA TRP A 388 -3.46 -11.36 11.67
C TRP A 388 -4.46 -12.51 11.52
N SER A 389 -5.74 -12.27 11.83
CA SER A 389 -6.80 -13.26 11.73
C SER A 389 -7.07 -13.70 10.29
N GLU A 390 -7.52 -14.94 10.11
CA GLU A 390 -7.96 -15.46 8.80
C GLU A 390 -9.31 -14.88 8.39
N GLU A 391 -10.20 -14.68 9.34
CA GLU A 391 -11.49 -14.03 9.17
C GLU A 391 -11.46 -12.69 9.92
N ALA A 392 -11.90 -11.64 9.26
CA ALA A 392 -11.89 -10.31 9.86
C ALA A 392 -13.10 -9.49 9.39
N PRO A 393 -14.28 -9.73 9.94
CA PRO A 393 -15.44 -8.88 9.75
C PRO A 393 -15.18 -7.49 10.33
N VAL A 394 -15.62 -6.44 9.62
CA VAL A 394 -15.47 -5.06 10.08
C VAL A 394 -16.25 -4.88 11.37
N LYS A 395 -15.58 -4.37 12.42
CA LYS A 395 -16.19 -4.07 13.71
C LYS A 395 -17.07 -2.83 13.63
N THR A 396 -18.15 -2.80 14.42
CA THR A 396 -19.01 -1.61 14.61
C THR A 396 -18.21 -0.50 15.26
N GLN A 397 -18.08 0.63 14.57
CA GLN A 397 -17.26 1.76 14.98
C GLN A 397 -17.91 3.10 14.65
N SER A 398 -17.42 4.14 15.30
CA SER A 398 -17.84 5.54 15.06
C SER A 398 -16.67 6.49 15.28
N ARG A 399 -16.74 7.65 14.63
CA ARG A 399 -15.70 8.69 14.69
C ARG A 399 -16.35 10.06 14.74
N ILE A 400 -15.77 10.98 15.52
CA ILE A 400 -16.07 12.41 15.52
C ILE A 400 -15.14 13.06 14.48
N ASP A 401 -15.70 13.79 13.53
CA ASP A 401 -14.97 14.55 12.51
C ASP A 401 -14.90 16.04 12.86
N THR A 402 -15.95 16.55 13.54
CA THR A 402 -16.06 17.94 13.98
C THR A 402 -16.79 18.02 15.33
N PRO A 403 -16.31 18.86 16.30
CA PRO A 403 -15.01 19.51 16.32
C PRO A 403 -13.88 18.47 16.42
N ARG A 404 -12.68 18.86 16.03
CA ARG A 404 -11.49 17.99 16.13
C ARG A 404 -10.85 18.13 17.50
N SER A 405 -10.06 17.12 17.88
CA SER A 405 -9.28 17.21 19.13
C SER A 405 -8.33 18.40 19.11
N GLY A 406 -8.42 19.23 20.15
CA GLY A 406 -7.67 20.48 20.31
C GLY A 406 -8.30 21.71 19.66
N ASP A 407 -9.49 21.60 19.06
CA ASP A 407 -10.22 22.77 18.58
C ASP A 407 -10.73 23.63 19.75
N SER A 408 -10.82 24.94 19.50
CA SER A 408 -11.54 25.88 20.36
C SER A 408 -12.83 26.30 19.66
N VAL A 409 -13.94 26.28 20.38
CA VAL A 409 -15.28 26.66 19.89
C VAL A 409 -15.91 27.70 20.81
N ASP A 410 -16.81 28.53 20.28
CA ASP A 410 -17.56 29.50 21.07
C ASP A 410 -18.62 28.78 21.94
N ALA A 411 -18.87 29.30 23.15
CA ALA A 411 -19.96 28.82 24.00
C ALA A 411 -21.33 29.00 23.33
N GLY A 412 -22.24 28.04 23.53
CA GLY A 412 -23.55 27.98 22.91
C GLY A 412 -23.78 26.70 22.14
N THR A 413 -24.67 26.73 21.14
CA THR A 413 -24.99 25.53 20.36
C THR A 413 -23.88 25.21 19.37
N VAL A 414 -23.20 24.06 19.57
CA VAL A 414 -22.11 23.53 18.73
C VAL A 414 -22.59 22.26 18.05
N THR A 415 -22.45 22.19 16.74
CA THR A 415 -22.73 20.95 15.98
C THR A 415 -21.55 19.99 16.10
N VAL A 416 -21.78 18.85 16.74
CA VAL A 416 -20.83 17.73 16.81
C VAL A 416 -21.26 16.67 15.80
N GLY A 417 -20.35 16.17 15.00
CA GLY A 417 -20.71 15.17 14.00
C GLY A 417 -19.54 14.35 13.46
N GLY A 418 -19.88 13.31 12.71
CA GLY A 418 -18.91 12.38 12.14
C GLY A 418 -19.56 11.25 11.36
N VAL A 419 -18.86 10.13 11.28
CA VAL A 419 -19.31 8.91 10.59
C VAL A 419 -19.34 7.72 11.53
N ALA A 420 -20.26 6.77 11.28
CA ALA A 420 -20.33 5.47 11.93
C ALA A 420 -20.50 4.38 10.89
N TRP A 421 -19.99 3.17 11.16
CA TRP A 421 -20.01 2.07 10.22
C TRP A 421 -20.10 0.70 10.89
N ALA A 422 -20.81 -0.18 10.24
CA ALA A 422 -20.90 -1.62 10.52
C ALA A 422 -21.33 -2.30 9.21
N GLN A 423 -20.45 -2.29 8.20
CA GLN A 423 -20.81 -2.75 6.85
C GLN A 423 -21.37 -4.17 6.89
N HIS A 424 -22.40 -4.40 6.10
CA HIS A 424 -23.18 -5.61 5.98
C HIS A 424 -24.06 -5.94 7.21
N ARG A 425 -24.10 -5.05 8.21
CA ARG A 425 -25.06 -5.07 9.34
C ARG A 425 -25.90 -3.80 9.39
N GLY A 426 -25.33 -2.65 8.99
CA GLY A 426 -25.95 -1.34 9.07
C GLY A 426 -25.82 -0.70 10.45
N ILE A 427 -26.12 0.60 10.57
CA ILE A 427 -26.09 1.37 11.81
C ILE A 427 -27.53 1.69 12.23
N GLU A 428 -27.94 1.25 13.44
CA GLU A 428 -29.23 1.57 14.03
C GLU A 428 -29.19 2.89 14.80
N ARG A 429 -28.12 3.13 15.59
CA ARG A 429 -28.00 4.27 16.50
C ARG A 429 -26.57 4.72 16.68
N VAL A 430 -26.41 6.04 16.85
CA VAL A 430 -25.16 6.66 17.30
C VAL A 430 -25.49 7.53 18.50
N GLU A 431 -24.62 7.56 19.50
CA GLU A 431 -24.79 8.33 20.72
C GLU A 431 -23.50 9.08 21.04
N LEU A 432 -23.64 10.35 21.43
CA LEU A 432 -22.58 11.22 21.90
C LEU A 432 -22.64 11.33 23.43
N ARG A 433 -21.49 11.36 24.07
CA ARG A 433 -21.36 11.67 25.49
C ARG A 433 -20.39 12.83 25.67
N VAL A 434 -20.76 13.79 26.49
CA VAL A 434 -19.91 14.91 26.92
C VAL A 434 -19.43 14.60 28.31
N ASP A 435 -18.14 14.59 28.54
CA ASP A 435 -17.47 14.27 29.81
C ASP A 435 -17.98 12.94 30.39
N ASP A 436 -18.39 12.94 31.66
CA ASP A 436 -18.99 11.79 32.35
C ASP A 436 -20.52 11.82 32.35
N GLY A 437 -21.15 12.62 31.47
CA GLY A 437 -22.60 12.75 31.37
C GLY A 437 -23.29 11.55 30.75
N ASP A 438 -24.59 11.71 30.48
CA ASP A 438 -25.41 10.68 29.84
C ASP A 438 -25.14 10.62 28.31
N TRP A 439 -25.39 9.47 27.71
CA TRP A 439 -25.35 9.27 26.26
C TRP A 439 -26.54 9.94 25.59
N THR A 440 -26.29 10.86 24.67
CA THR A 440 -27.31 11.61 23.92
C THR A 440 -27.42 11.02 22.51
N PRO A 441 -28.62 10.63 22.04
CA PRO A 441 -28.77 10.06 20.69
C PRO A 441 -28.52 11.11 19.61
N ALA A 442 -27.78 10.69 18.57
CA ALA A 442 -27.48 11.49 17.39
C ALA A 442 -28.62 11.39 16.35
N ARG A 443 -28.74 12.42 15.52
CA ARG A 443 -29.51 12.37 14.27
C ARG A 443 -28.66 11.74 13.18
N LEU A 444 -29.11 10.62 12.61
CA LEU A 444 -28.45 9.95 11.50
C LEU A 444 -28.86 10.58 10.16
N ALA A 445 -27.94 10.53 9.20
CA ALA A 445 -28.23 10.72 7.79
C ALA A 445 -29.09 9.56 7.23
N ALA A 446 -29.58 9.71 6.00
CA ALA A 446 -30.18 8.56 5.31
C ALA A 446 -29.10 7.50 5.02
N ASP A 447 -29.48 6.24 5.28
CA ASP A 447 -28.64 5.08 4.99
C ASP A 447 -29.14 4.39 3.71
N PRO A 448 -28.51 4.66 2.54
CA PRO A 448 -28.95 4.08 1.28
C PRO A 448 -28.48 2.63 1.08
N SER A 449 -27.57 2.14 1.91
CA SER A 449 -27.02 0.78 1.84
C SER A 449 -26.36 0.40 3.17
N ILE A 450 -26.69 -0.78 3.67
CA ILE A 450 -26.04 -1.36 4.87
C ILE A 450 -24.53 -1.57 4.72
N ASP A 451 -24.01 -1.42 3.50
CA ASP A 451 -22.59 -1.60 3.16
C ASP A 451 -21.81 -0.28 3.13
N THR A 452 -22.45 0.82 3.56
CA THR A 452 -21.82 2.14 3.63
C THR A 452 -21.73 2.67 5.05
N TRP A 453 -20.86 3.63 5.27
CA TRP A 453 -20.92 4.44 6.50
C TRP A 453 -22.12 5.36 6.51
N VAL A 454 -22.51 5.79 7.70
CA VAL A 454 -23.61 6.74 7.93
C VAL A 454 -23.06 7.96 8.62
N GLN A 455 -23.38 9.16 8.11
CA GLN A 455 -23.09 10.41 8.81
C GLN A 455 -24.07 10.63 9.97
N TRP A 456 -23.60 11.25 11.02
CA TRP A 456 -24.40 11.56 12.20
C TRP A 456 -24.05 12.94 12.74
N VAL A 457 -25.01 13.60 13.43
CA VAL A 457 -24.82 14.88 14.10
C VAL A 457 -25.60 14.96 15.39
N VAL A 458 -25.06 15.75 16.35
CA VAL A 458 -25.70 16.15 17.61
C VAL A 458 -25.51 17.66 17.79
N GLU A 459 -26.54 18.38 18.17
CA GLU A 459 -26.44 19.76 18.66
C GLU A 459 -26.12 19.72 20.16
N TRP A 460 -24.95 20.23 20.52
CA TRP A 460 -24.46 20.31 21.90
C TRP A 460 -24.49 21.74 22.40
N ASP A 461 -25.15 21.97 23.56
CA ASP A 461 -25.10 23.27 24.26
C ASP A 461 -23.78 23.32 25.05
N ALA A 462 -22.76 23.92 24.45
CA ALA A 462 -21.41 23.99 24.98
C ALA A 462 -21.28 25.09 26.01
N GLU A 463 -20.92 24.71 27.24
CA GLU A 463 -20.59 25.65 28.33
C GLU A 463 -19.08 25.95 28.31
N PRO A 464 -18.63 27.19 28.78
CA PRO A 464 -17.19 27.48 28.84
C PRO A 464 -16.39 26.50 29.68
N GLY A 465 -15.27 26.02 29.15
CA GLY A 465 -14.39 25.05 29.81
C GLY A 465 -13.76 24.06 28.85
N ASP A 466 -12.99 23.13 29.38
CA ASP A 466 -12.43 22.01 28.63
C ASP A 466 -13.34 20.78 28.72
N HIS A 467 -13.70 20.19 27.61
CA HIS A 467 -14.63 19.07 27.53
C HIS A 467 -14.05 17.90 26.74
N VAL A 468 -14.49 16.69 27.09
CA VAL A 468 -14.20 15.46 26.35
C VAL A 468 -15.49 14.95 25.70
N LEU A 469 -15.48 14.87 24.38
CA LEU A 469 -16.59 14.31 23.60
C LEU A 469 -16.25 12.87 23.24
N ALA A 470 -17.12 11.92 23.56
CA ALA A 470 -16.98 10.52 23.19
C ALA A 470 -18.18 10.03 22.38
N VAL A 471 -17.94 9.16 21.38
CA VAL A 471 -18.99 8.61 20.51
C VAL A 471 -18.99 7.11 20.52
N ARG A 472 -20.19 6.50 20.43
CA ARG A 472 -20.39 5.08 20.19
C ARG A 472 -21.52 4.83 19.21
N ALA A 473 -21.43 3.71 18.47
CA ALA A 473 -22.49 3.25 17.57
C ALA A 473 -23.08 1.92 18.06
N THR A 474 -24.34 1.67 17.65
CA THR A 474 -25.02 0.38 17.76
C THR A 474 -25.44 -0.02 16.35
N ASP A 475 -25.12 -1.24 15.94
CA ASP A 475 -25.52 -1.76 14.62
C ASP A 475 -26.96 -2.28 14.62
N ALA A 476 -27.48 -2.64 13.45
CA ALA A 476 -28.86 -3.09 13.31
C ALA A 476 -29.11 -4.51 13.83
N GLU A 477 -28.07 -5.24 14.23
CA GLU A 477 -28.18 -6.51 14.97
C GLU A 477 -28.31 -6.28 16.49
N GLY A 478 -28.11 -5.05 16.94
CA GLY A 478 -28.22 -4.63 18.34
C GLY A 478 -26.89 -4.61 19.09
N ASP A 479 -25.78 -4.91 18.42
CA ASP A 479 -24.46 -4.91 19.02
C ASP A 479 -23.91 -3.49 19.15
N THR A 480 -23.62 -3.09 20.39
CA THR A 480 -23.09 -1.76 20.70
C THR A 480 -21.56 -1.80 20.74
N GLN A 481 -20.94 -0.80 20.11
CA GLN A 481 -19.49 -0.57 20.13
C GLN A 481 -18.96 -0.60 21.56
N THR A 482 -18.01 -1.50 21.84
CA THR A 482 -17.40 -1.62 23.17
C THR A 482 -16.52 -0.44 23.52
N GLY A 483 -16.49 -0.08 24.82
CA GLY A 483 -15.50 0.88 25.35
C GLY A 483 -14.16 0.25 25.71
N ASP A 484 -14.02 -1.08 25.63
CA ASP A 484 -12.77 -1.76 25.90
C ASP A 484 -11.77 -1.45 24.79
N VAL A 485 -10.62 -0.89 25.18
CA VAL A 485 -9.59 -0.48 24.23
C VAL A 485 -8.71 -1.70 23.85
N ALA A 486 -8.65 -2.01 22.56
CA ALA A 486 -7.71 -2.97 22.00
C ALA A 486 -7.03 -2.37 20.77
N ASP A 487 -5.79 -2.82 20.53
CA ASP A 487 -5.01 -2.45 19.37
C ASP A 487 -5.55 -3.13 18.10
N VAL A 488 -5.03 -2.74 16.94
CA VAL A 488 -5.50 -3.21 15.62
C VAL A 488 -5.24 -4.70 15.38
N VAL A 489 -4.17 -5.26 15.95
CA VAL A 489 -3.83 -6.69 15.81
C VAL A 489 -4.60 -7.51 16.85
N PRO A 490 -5.20 -8.67 16.50
CA PRO A 490 -5.14 -9.37 15.19
C PRO A 490 -6.28 -9.07 14.22
N ASP A 491 -7.35 -8.39 14.62
CA ASP A 491 -8.62 -8.31 13.89
C ASP A 491 -9.30 -6.94 13.94
N GLY A 492 -8.53 -5.87 14.17
CA GLY A 492 -9.00 -4.48 14.21
C GLY A 492 -9.17 -3.91 15.62
N ALA A 493 -8.93 -2.61 15.77
CA ALA A 493 -9.02 -1.86 17.02
C ALA A 493 -10.43 -1.88 17.61
N THR A 494 -10.53 -1.73 18.94
CA THR A 494 -11.77 -1.48 19.67
C THR A 494 -11.62 -0.32 20.65
N GLY A 495 -12.73 0.28 21.06
CA GLY A 495 -12.80 1.42 21.96
C GLY A 495 -13.71 2.50 21.40
N TRP A 496 -14.03 3.52 22.20
CA TRP A 496 -14.78 4.70 21.77
C TRP A 496 -13.83 5.79 21.29
N HIS A 497 -14.14 6.41 20.16
CA HIS A 497 -13.41 7.61 19.75
C HIS A 497 -13.79 8.79 20.65
N SER A 498 -12.78 9.52 21.11
CA SER A 498 -12.96 10.72 21.90
C SER A 498 -12.07 11.86 21.44
N VAL A 499 -12.56 13.10 21.59
CA VAL A 499 -11.85 14.33 21.26
C VAL A 499 -11.92 15.29 22.44
N GLU A 500 -10.84 16.06 22.67
CA GLU A 500 -10.79 17.11 23.66
C GLU A 500 -11.04 18.46 22.99
N VAL A 501 -11.96 19.27 23.52
CA VAL A 501 -12.40 20.55 22.95
C VAL A 501 -12.43 21.61 24.04
N SER A 502 -11.86 22.79 23.74
CA SER A 502 -11.97 23.96 24.63
C SER A 502 -13.12 24.85 24.19
N VAL A 503 -13.93 25.31 25.14
CA VAL A 503 -15.07 26.22 24.90
C VAL A 503 -14.76 27.58 25.53
N ASP A 504 -14.73 28.66 24.70
CA ASP A 504 -14.43 30.03 25.11
C ASP A 504 -15.65 30.80 25.62
#